data_92224b572a38e4e81baa668e7b2ce30a
#
_entry.id   92224b572a38e4e81baa668e7b2ce30a
#
_cell.length_a   1.000
_cell.length_b   1.000
_cell.length_c   1.000
_cell.angle_alpha   90.00
_cell.angle_beta   90.00
_cell.angle_gamma   90.00
#
_symmetry.space_group_name_H-M   'P 1'
#
loop_
_entity.id
_entity.type
_entity.pdbx_description
1 polymer ?
#
loop_
_entity_poly.entity_id
_entity_poly.type
_entity_poly.pdbx_seq_one_letter_code
_entity_poly.pdbx_strand_id
1 'polypeptide(L)'
;MVTSVSLNQPLSLAANDFELFDLPQLFNLSRPELDARWKALQKQVHPDQFVSQGAVEKRLAMQWSVRINEAYQRLKTPLSRAAYICELNNCPVRAEDNTSMPADFLMLQMQWREALEEADNLEELTSLQSEIEQHQNATMSRLTQFLDVEHRWDDAVREVRALMFIGRFQQDLHNQFERIENA
;
A
#
# COMPACT_ATOMS: atom_id res chain seq x y z
N MET A 1 16.09 -12.77 22.27
CA MET A 1 16.14 -14.05 21.53
C MET A 1 15.72 -13.74 20.10
N VAL A 2 16.67 -13.79 19.17
CA VAL A 2 16.38 -13.55 17.75
C VAL A 2 15.81 -14.88 17.22
N THR A 3 14.50 -14.91 16.97
CA THR A 3 13.84 -16.06 16.37
C THR A 3 14.38 -16.22 14.95
N SER A 4 15.13 -17.28 14.74
CA SER A 4 15.62 -17.68 13.41
C SER A 4 14.40 -17.99 12.55
N VAL A 5 14.07 -17.12 11.61
CA VAL A 5 13.00 -17.35 10.63
C VAL A 5 13.50 -18.40 9.65
N SER A 6 13.13 -19.65 9.88
CA SER A 6 13.38 -20.75 8.95
C SER A 6 12.26 -20.73 7.91
N LEU A 7 12.55 -20.27 6.69
CA LEU A 7 11.65 -20.41 5.55
C LEU A 7 11.60 -21.89 5.16
N ASN A 8 10.51 -22.53 5.50
CA ASN A 8 10.33 -24.00 5.39
C ASN A 8 9.73 -24.43 4.04
N GLN A 9 9.57 -23.50 3.08
CA GLN A 9 9.01 -23.82 1.75
C GLN A 9 9.95 -23.43 0.62
N PRO A 10 10.05 -24.24 -0.46
CA PRO A 10 10.77 -23.85 -1.65
C PRO A 10 10.11 -22.63 -2.29
N LEU A 11 10.91 -21.62 -2.65
CA LEU A 11 10.42 -20.41 -3.33
C LEU A 11 9.69 -20.82 -4.63
N SER A 12 8.43 -20.43 -4.76
CA SER A 12 7.61 -20.64 -5.95
C SER A 12 7.32 -19.31 -6.64
N LEU A 13 7.59 -19.21 -7.94
CA LEU A 13 7.23 -18.04 -8.74
C LEU A 13 5.71 -17.87 -8.88
N ALA A 14 4.94 -18.94 -8.63
CA ALA A 14 3.47 -18.91 -8.64
C ALA A 14 2.86 -18.49 -7.30
N ALA A 15 3.66 -18.39 -6.23
CA ALA A 15 3.20 -17.94 -4.92
C ALA A 15 2.74 -16.48 -4.97
N ASN A 16 1.64 -16.16 -4.29
CA ASN A 16 1.24 -14.77 -4.08
C ASN A 16 2.24 -14.06 -3.15
N ASP A 17 2.12 -12.71 -3.04
CA ASP A 17 3.10 -11.92 -2.29
C ASP A 17 3.12 -12.25 -0.79
N PHE A 18 1.98 -12.59 -0.19
CA PHE A 18 1.91 -13.00 1.21
C PHE A 18 2.56 -14.36 1.43
N GLU A 19 2.25 -15.33 0.56
CA GLU A 19 2.87 -16.65 0.59
C GLU A 19 4.38 -16.59 0.39
N LEU A 20 4.84 -15.69 -0.50
CA LEU A 20 6.27 -15.49 -0.75
C LEU A 20 7.04 -15.10 0.52
N PHE A 21 6.43 -14.29 1.38
CA PHE A 21 7.02 -13.86 2.65
C PHE A 21 6.61 -14.73 3.84
N ASP A 22 5.84 -15.81 3.63
CA ASP A 22 5.27 -16.63 4.71
C ASP A 22 4.53 -15.77 5.74
N LEU A 23 3.65 -14.88 5.24
CA LEU A 23 2.84 -13.95 6.02
C LEU A 23 1.35 -14.24 5.81
N PRO A 24 0.50 -13.98 6.80
CA PRO A 24 -0.94 -14.08 6.62
C PRO A 24 -1.44 -13.02 5.63
N GLN A 25 -2.47 -13.36 4.84
CA GLN A 25 -3.13 -12.42 3.92
C GLN A 25 -4.02 -11.47 4.71
N LEU A 26 -3.41 -10.49 5.37
CA LEU A 26 -4.08 -9.48 6.19
C LEU A 26 -3.69 -8.06 5.73
N PHE A 27 -4.67 -7.17 5.82
CA PHE A 27 -4.43 -5.74 5.62
C PHE A 27 -3.62 -5.14 6.78
N ASN A 28 -3.98 -5.49 8.02
CA ASN A 28 -3.22 -5.08 9.21
C ASN A 28 -1.96 -5.94 9.39
N LEU A 29 -0.98 -5.71 8.52
CA LEU A 29 0.26 -6.46 8.50
C LEU A 29 1.35 -5.78 9.34
N SER A 30 2.09 -6.57 10.13
CA SER A 30 3.24 -6.09 10.90
C SER A 30 4.37 -5.65 9.96
N ARG A 31 4.63 -4.34 9.93
CA ARG A 31 5.72 -3.78 9.11
C ARG A 31 7.10 -4.30 9.49
N PRO A 32 7.47 -4.39 10.80
CA PRO A 32 8.74 -4.97 11.20
C PRO A 32 8.92 -6.42 10.78
N GLU A 33 7.82 -7.21 10.79
CA GLU A 33 7.86 -8.60 10.35
C GLU A 33 8.07 -8.70 8.84
N LEU A 34 7.33 -7.94 8.03
CA LEU A 34 7.54 -7.87 6.59
C LEU A 34 8.99 -7.47 6.24
N ASP A 35 9.54 -6.47 6.93
CA ASP A 35 10.92 -6.00 6.72
C ASP A 35 11.95 -7.10 7.06
N ALA A 36 11.71 -7.87 8.12
CA ALA A 36 12.57 -8.98 8.51
C ALA A 36 12.53 -10.12 7.48
N ARG A 37 11.34 -10.50 6.99
CA ARG A 37 11.16 -11.53 5.96
C ARG A 37 11.81 -11.11 4.64
N TRP A 38 11.59 -9.88 4.22
CA TRP A 38 12.22 -9.32 3.02
C TRP A 38 13.75 -9.37 3.09
N LYS A 39 14.36 -8.92 4.21
CA LYS A 39 15.82 -8.97 4.40
C LYS A 39 16.35 -10.39 4.35
N ALA A 40 15.62 -11.33 4.96
CA ALA A 40 16.03 -12.75 4.95
C ALA A 40 16.01 -13.34 3.54
N LEU A 41 14.95 -13.08 2.75
CA LEU A 41 14.85 -13.53 1.35
C LEU A 41 15.89 -12.87 0.46
N GLN A 42 16.09 -11.56 0.56
CA GLN A 42 17.12 -10.84 -0.20
C GLN A 42 18.52 -11.43 0.04
N LYS A 43 18.83 -11.77 1.27
CA LYS A 43 20.11 -12.42 1.59
C LYS A 43 20.26 -13.77 0.89
N GLN A 44 19.20 -14.56 0.77
CA GLN A 44 19.23 -15.89 0.13
C GLN A 44 19.44 -15.81 -1.39
N VAL A 45 18.87 -14.81 -2.04
CA VAL A 45 18.91 -14.66 -3.50
C VAL A 45 19.95 -13.64 -3.98
N HIS A 46 20.81 -13.14 -3.09
CA HIS A 46 21.76 -12.11 -3.47
C HIS A 46 22.71 -12.61 -4.57
N PRO A 47 22.85 -11.89 -5.71
CA PRO A 47 23.64 -12.35 -6.85
C PRO A 47 25.08 -12.73 -6.51
N ASP A 48 25.68 -12.09 -5.49
CA ASP A 48 27.04 -12.37 -5.04
C ASP A 48 27.22 -13.80 -4.49
N GLN A 49 26.14 -14.42 -4.01
CA GLN A 49 26.20 -15.83 -3.56
C GLN A 49 26.27 -16.82 -4.73
N PHE A 50 25.95 -16.37 -5.94
CA PHE A 50 25.90 -17.20 -7.15
C PHE A 50 27.04 -16.90 -8.15
N VAL A 51 28.03 -16.09 -7.76
CA VAL A 51 29.14 -15.69 -8.64
C VAL A 51 29.93 -16.90 -9.15
N SER A 52 30.06 -17.97 -8.34
CA SER A 52 30.77 -19.21 -8.67
C SER A 52 29.88 -20.29 -9.31
N GLN A 53 28.57 -20.09 -9.45
CA GLN A 53 27.61 -21.15 -9.82
C GLN A 53 27.15 -21.10 -11.29
N GLY A 54 27.64 -20.16 -12.09
CA GLY A 54 27.33 -20.08 -13.51
C GLY A 54 26.31 -18.99 -13.90
N ALA A 55 26.09 -18.83 -15.21
CA ALA A 55 25.28 -17.74 -15.74
C ALA A 55 23.77 -17.96 -15.57
N VAL A 56 23.32 -19.20 -15.50
CA VAL A 56 21.90 -19.55 -15.34
C VAL A 56 21.43 -19.25 -13.93
N GLU A 57 22.19 -19.71 -12.94
CA GLU A 57 21.93 -19.49 -11.52
C GLU A 57 21.94 -18.01 -11.17
N LYS A 58 22.92 -17.26 -11.71
CA LYS A 58 22.97 -15.82 -11.54
C LYS A 58 21.74 -15.10 -12.10
N ARG A 59 21.27 -15.51 -13.30
CA ARG A 59 20.06 -14.96 -13.91
C ARG A 59 18.82 -15.25 -13.04
N LEU A 60 18.70 -16.47 -12.54
CA LEU A 60 17.61 -16.87 -11.66
C LEU A 60 17.60 -16.07 -10.35
N ALA A 61 18.77 -15.88 -9.74
CA ALA A 61 18.93 -15.05 -8.55
C ALA A 61 18.49 -13.60 -8.79
N MET A 62 18.82 -13.02 -9.95
CA MET A 62 18.36 -11.68 -10.33
C MET A 62 16.84 -11.62 -10.48
N GLN A 63 16.21 -12.60 -11.13
CA GLN A 63 14.75 -12.66 -11.27
C GLN A 63 14.05 -12.74 -9.91
N TRP A 64 14.56 -13.56 -9.00
CA TRP A 64 14.05 -13.64 -7.64
C TRP A 64 14.22 -12.34 -6.88
N SER A 65 15.36 -11.68 -7.00
CA SER A 65 15.61 -10.38 -6.35
C SER A 65 14.59 -9.32 -6.80
N VAL A 66 14.29 -9.26 -8.10
CA VAL A 66 13.26 -8.36 -8.65
C VAL A 66 11.88 -8.72 -8.09
N ARG A 67 11.48 -10.00 -8.18
CA ARG A 67 10.17 -10.49 -7.71
C ARG A 67 9.94 -10.20 -6.21
N ILE A 68 10.96 -10.43 -5.39
CA ILE A 68 10.92 -10.17 -3.94
C ILE A 68 10.78 -8.67 -3.67
N ASN A 69 11.48 -7.82 -4.41
CA ASN A 69 11.37 -6.37 -4.24
C ASN A 69 9.99 -5.85 -4.65
N GLU A 70 9.44 -6.31 -5.77
CA GLU A 70 8.08 -5.93 -6.21
C GLU A 70 7.02 -6.33 -5.19
N ALA A 71 7.08 -7.57 -4.69
CA ALA A 71 6.18 -8.05 -3.64
C ALA A 71 6.30 -7.22 -2.35
N TYR A 72 7.53 -6.92 -1.93
CA TYR A 72 7.76 -6.08 -0.77
C TYR A 72 7.17 -4.68 -0.93
N GLN A 73 7.39 -4.00 -2.06
CA GLN A 73 6.84 -2.67 -2.30
C GLN A 73 5.31 -2.68 -2.31
N ARG A 74 4.70 -3.73 -2.87
CA ARG A 74 3.24 -3.90 -2.88
C ARG A 74 2.67 -4.09 -1.48
N LEU A 75 3.28 -4.96 -0.66
CA LEU A 75 2.82 -5.21 0.70
C LEU A 75 3.19 -4.11 1.70
N LYS A 76 4.28 -3.39 1.44
CA LYS A 76 4.76 -2.30 2.30
C LYS A 76 3.78 -1.15 2.38
N THR A 77 3.14 -0.80 1.28
CA THR A 77 2.26 0.36 1.17
C THR A 77 0.82 -0.05 1.45
N PRO A 78 0.13 0.56 2.43
CA PRO A 78 -1.25 0.18 2.78
C PRO A 78 -2.20 0.19 1.59
N LEU A 79 -2.14 1.23 0.75
CA LEU A 79 -3.00 1.36 -0.43
C LEU A 79 -2.82 0.20 -1.42
N SER A 80 -1.57 -0.10 -1.82
CA SER A 80 -1.28 -1.19 -2.77
C SER A 80 -1.55 -2.56 -2.15
N ARG A 81 -1.33 -2.73 -0.84
CA ARG A 81 -1.68 -3.96 -0.13
C ARG A 81 -3.19 -4.22 -0.12
N ALA A 82 -4.00 -3.19 0.20
CA ALA A 82 -5.46 -3.30 0.17
C ALA A 82 -5.98 -3.63 -1.23
N ALA A 83 -5.50 -2.93 -2.25
CA ALA A 83 -5.85 -3.20 -3.65
C ALA A 83 -5.48 -4.63 -4.05
N TYR A 84 -4.31 -5.11 -3.66
CA TYR A 84 -3.85 -6.46 -3.94
C TYR A 84 -4.69 -7.53 -3.25
N ILE A 85 -5.10 -7.33 -1.99
CA ILE A 85 -6.02 -8.25 -1.30
C ILE A 85 -7.36 -8.32 -2.04
N CYS A 86 -7.90 -7.18 -2.48
CA CYS A 86 -9.12 -7.16 -3.28
C CYS A 86 -8.94 -7.95 -4.60
N GLU A 87 -7.81 -7.77 -5.30
CA GLU A 87 -7.47 -8.50 -6.53
C GLU A 87 -7.41 -10.01 -6.30
N LEU A 88 -6.73 -10.46 -5.25
CA LEU A 88 -6.65 -11.88 -4.87
C LEU A 88 -8.03 -12.51 -4.59
N ASN A 89 -9.01 -11.70 -4.20
CA ASN A 89 -10.38 -12.12 -3.96
C ASN A 89 -11.33 -11.83 -5.13
N ASN A 90 -10.81 -11.67 -6.36
CA ASN A 90 -11.55 -11.43 -7.60
C ASN A 90 -12.39 -10.14 -7.61
N CYS A 91 -12.04 -9.15 -6.77
CA CYS A 91 -12.67 -7.83 -6.68
C CYS A 91 -11.65 -6.73 -7.03
N PRO A 92 -11.10 -6.66 -8.26
CA PRO A 92 -10.10 -5.66 -8.62
C PRO A 92 -10.65 -4.24 -8.53
N VAL A 93 -9.83 -3.31 -8.08
CA VAL A 93 -10.25 -1.92 -7.80
C VAL A 93 -10.72 -1.19 -9.05
N ARG A 94 -10.14 -1.46 -10.25
CA ARG A 94 -10.50 -0.87 -11.56
C ARG A 94 -10.76 0.64 -11.49
N ALA A 95 -9.79 1.37 -10.91
CA ALA A 95 -9.96 2.81 -10.68
C ALA A 95 -10.11 3.63 -11.97
N GLU A 96 -9.63 3.09 -13.09
CA GLU A 96 -9.73 3.74 -14.42
C GLU A 96 -11.10 3.54 -15.05
N ASP A 97 -11.73 2.38 -14.83
CA ASP A 97 -12.98 2.00 -15.48
C ASP A 97 -14.22 2.33 -14.64
N ASN A 98 -14.08 2.49 -13.35
CA ASN A 98 -15.19 2.70 -12.42
C ASN A 98 -14.87 3.77 -11.39
N THR A 99 -15.36 4.97 -11.63
CA THR A 99 -15.26 6.14 -10.74
C THR A 99 -16.44 6.27 -9.79
N SER A 100 -17.33 5.26 -9.71
CA SER A 100 -18.48 5.30 -8.81
C SER A 100 -18.05 5.40 -7.35
N MET A 101 -18.37 6.51 -6.72
CA MET A 101 -18.12 6.80 -5.30
C MET A 101 -19.44 7.12 -4.61
N PRO A 102 -19.58 6.85 -3.31
CA PRO A 102 -20.73 7.29 -2.53
C PRO A 102 -20.94 8.82 -2.64
N ALA A 103 -22.20 9.26 -2.69
CA ALA A 103 -22.53 10.68 -2.89
C ALA A 103 -21.98 11.57 -1.76
N ASP A 104 -22.00 11.08 -0.52
CA ASP A 104 -21.43 11.74 0.64
C ASP A 104 -19.92 11.97 0.51
N PHE A 105 -19.18 10.99 -0.02
CA PHE A 105 -17.75 11.16 -0.28
C PHE A 105 -17.48 12.13 -1.44
N LEU A 106 -18.33 12.17 -2.47
CA LEU A 106 -18.21 13.17 -3.54
C LEU A 106 -18.45 14.59 -3.02
N MET A 107 -19.41 14.76 -2.13
CA MET A 107 -19.65 16.07 -1.46
C MET A 107 -18.44 16.48 -0.62
N LEU A 108 -17.87 15.56 0.15
CA LEU A 108 -16.67 15.81 0.94
C LEU A 108 -15.48 16.23 0.06
N GLN A 109 -15.29 15.58 -1.08
CA GLN A 109 -14.25 15.95 -2.05
C GLN A 109 -14.43 17.39 -2.56
N MET A 110 -15.67 17.81 -2.81
CA MET A 110 -15.98 19.18 -3.25
C MET A 110 -15.65 20.18 -2.13
N GLN A 111 -16.06 19.92 -0.89
CA GLN A 111 -15.75 20.75 0.27
C GLN A 111 -14.25 20.92 0.48
N TRP A 112 -13.47 19.83 0.39
CA TRP A 112 -12.01 19.91 0.52
C TRP A 112 -11.37 20.72 -0.60
N ARG A 113 -11.85 20.62 -1.85
CA ARG A 113 -11.33 21.42 -2.95
C ARG A 113 -11.62 22.91 -2.76
N GLU A 114 -12.85 23.25 -2.36
CA GLU A 114 -13.24 24.61 -2.03
C GLU A 114 -12.38 25.16 -0.89
N ALA A 115 -12.24 24.42 0.21
CA ALA A 115 -11.37 24.81 1.33
C ALA A 115 -9.90 25.01 0.92
N LEU A 116 -9.38 24.16 0.01
CA LEU A 116 -8.00 24.30 -0.50
C LEU A 116 -7.83 25.54 -1.39
N GLU A 117 -8.84 25.84 -2.21
CA GLU A 117 -8.83 27.02 -3.10
C GLU A 117 -8.96 28.34 -2.33
N GLU A 118 -9.73 28.33 -1.23
CA GLU A 118 -9.99 29.49 -0.38
C GLU A 118 -8.92 29.73 0.69
N ALA A 119 -8.05 28.74 0.96
CA ALA A 119 -7.02 28.83 1.99
C ALA A 119 -5.95 29.88 1.64
N ASP A 120 -5.88 30.95 2.44
CA ASP A 120 -4.96 32.07 2.25
C ASP A 120 -3.76 32.03 3.22
N ASN A 121 -3.76 31.12 4.20
CA ASN A 121 -2.71 31.06 5.23
C ASN A 121 -2.43 29.60 5.68
N LEU A 122 -1.30 29.45 6.39
CA LEU A 122 -0.83 28.14 6.85
C LEU A 122 -1.75 27.51 7.92
N GLU A 123 -2.48 28.31 8.71
CA GLU A 123 -3.39 27.81 9.74
C GLU A 123 -4.59 27.09 9.11
N GLU A 124 -5.18 27.66 8.07
CA GLU A 124 -6.29 27.05 7.31
C GLU A 124 -5.86 25.76 6.63
N LEU A 125 -4.67 25.74 5.99
CA LEU A 125 -4.12 24.52 5.40
C LEU A 125 -3.83 23.45 6.44
N THR A 126 -3.34 23.81 7.61
CA THR A 126 -3.08 22.87 8.71
C THR A 126 -4.37 22.26 9.26
N SER A 127 -5.44 23.08 9.36
CA SER A 127 -6.77 22.61 9.73
C SER A 127 -7.31 21.59 8.72
N LEU A 128 -7.23 21.92 7.44
CA LEU A 128 -7.65 21.03 6.35
C LEU A 128 -6.82 19.73 6.35
N GLN A 129 -5.51 19.81 6.54
CA GLN A 129 -4.65 18.63 6.68
C GLN A 129 -5.11 17.71 7.81
N SER A 130 -5.41 18.27 8.97
CA SER A 130 -5.88 17.49 10.12
C SER A 130 -7.20 16.76 9.83
N GLU A 131 -8.14 17.42 9.14
CA GLU A 131 -9.40 16.81 8.73
C GLU A 131 -9.17 15.64 7.76
N ILE A 132 -8.31 15.82 6.75
CA ILE A 132 -7.95 14.79 5.77
C ILE A 132 -7.32 13.59 6.45
N GLU A 133 -6.40 13.83 7.40
CA GLU A 133 -5.74 12.76 8.18
C GLU A 133 -6.75 11.97 9.03
N GLN A 134 -7.74 12.63 9.62
CA GLN A 134 -8.83 11.95 10.35
C GLN A 134 -9.64 11.05 9.43
N HIS A 135 -10.02 11.54 8.25
CA HIS A 135 -10.73 10.75 7.24
C HIS A 135 -9.89 9.57 6.73
N GLN A 136 -8.59 9.78 6.50
CA GLN A 136 -7.66 8.72 6.12
C GLN A 136 -7.60 7.61 7.18
N ASN A 137 -7.44 7.99 8.45
CA ASN A 137 -7.40 7.04 9.56
C ASN A 137 -8.71 6.25 9.72
N ALA A 138 -9.85 6.93 9.57
CA ALA A 138 -11.16 6.27 9.58
C ALA A 138 -11.29 5.27 8.40
N THR A 139 -10.86 5.65 7.20
CA THR A 139 -10.85 4.78 6.02
C THR A 139 -9.94 3.56 6.23
N MET A 140 -8.75 3.75 6.80
CA MET A 140 -7.84 2.65 7.15
C MET A 140 -8.46 1.68 8.16
N SER A 141 -9.19 2.20 9.14
CA SER A 141 -9.88 1.37 10.14
C SER A 141 -11.01 0.56 9.50
N ARG A 142 -11.81 1.17 8.60
CA ARG A 142 -12.85 0.45 7.84
C ARG A 142 -12.25 -0.61 6.92
N LEU A 143 -11.12 -0.32 6.27
CA LEU A 143 -10.41 -1.32 5.46
C LEU A 143 -9.97 -2.52 6.29
N THR A 144 -9.42 -2.29 7.49
CA THR A 144 -9.08 -3.40 8.40
C THR A 144 -10.32 -4.24 8.71
N GLN A 145 -11.43 -3.60 9.02
CA GLN A 145 -12.69 -4.30 9.33
C GLN A 145 -13.20 -5.10 8.13
N PHE A 146 -13.25 -4.49 6.94
CA PHE A 146 -13.78 -5.14 5.74
C PHE A 146 -12.87 -6.25 5.20
N LEU A 147 -11.55 -6.06 5.22
CA LEU A 147 -10.60 -7.00 4.64
C LEU A 147 -10.26 -8.14 5.61
N ASP A 148 -10.02 -7.83 6.89
CA ASP A 148 -9.44 -8.80 7.83
C ASP A 148 -10.50 -9.51 8.68
N VAL A 149 -11.72 -8.93 8.82
CA VAL A 149 -12.75 -9.44 9.73
C VAL A 149 -14.01 -9.86 8.98
N GLU A 150 -14.59 -8.96 8.17
CA GLU A 150 -15.91 -9.18 7.55
C GLU A 150 -15.82 -9.81 6.16
N HIS A 151 -14.67 -9.72 5.49
CA HIS A 151 -14.44 -10.19 4.11
C HIS A 151 -15.41 -9.58 3.09
N ARG A 152 -15.69 -8.29 3.25
CA ARG A 152 -16.59 -7.49 2.40
C ARG A 152 -15.80 -6.79 1.30
N TRP A 153 -15.44 -7.53 0.27
CA TRP A 153 -14.52 -7.10 -0.77
C TRP A 153 -14.99 -5.88 -1.57
N ASP A 154 -16.29 -5.81 -1.92
CA ASP A 154 -16.86 -4.68 -2.67
C ASP A 154 -16.82 -3.38 -1.85
N ASP A 155 -17.06 -3.44 -0.55
CA ASP A 155 -16.96 -2.30 0.34
C ASP A 155 -15.49 -1.88 0.52
N ALA A 156 -14.58 -2.85 0.66
CA ALA A 156 -13.15 -2.58 0.70
C ALA A 156 -12.66 -1.89 -0.58
N VAL A 157 -13.14 -2.28 -1.76
CA VAL A 157 -12.83 -1.60 -3.04
C VAL A 157 -13.22 -0.13 -3.02
N ARG A 158 -14.38 0.22 -2.42
CA ARG A 158 -14.81 1.62 -2.29
C ARG A 158 -13.86 2.42 -1.39
N GLU A 159 -13.45 1.84 -0.27
CA GLU A 159 -12.48 2.46 0.65
C GLU A 159 -11.09 2.60 0.01
N VAL A 160 -10.65 1.62 -0.78
CA VAL A 160 -9.39 1.75 -1.55
C VAL A 160 -9.44 2.92 -2.52
N ARG A 161 -10.56 3.11 -3.23
CA ARG A 161 -10.75 4.28 -4.11
C ARG A 161 -10.75 5.59 -3.33
N ALA A 162 -11.37 5.63 -2.14
CA ALA A 162 -11.32 6.78 -1.26
C ALA A 162 -9.88 7.12 -0.86
N LEU A 163 -9.06 6.13 -0.46
CA LEU A 163 -7.65 6.33 -0.17
C LEU A 163 -6.83 6.82 -1.37
N MET A 164 -7.14 6.33 -2.58
CA MET A 164 -6.48 6.82 -3.80
C MET A 164 -6.74 8.31 -4.03
N PHE A 165 -7.99 8.75 -3.80
CA PHE A 165 -8.34 10.16 -3.88
C PHE A 165 -7.62 10.96 -2.78
N ILE A 166 -7.70 10.52 -1.52
CA ILE A 166 -7.05 11.18 -0.39
C ILE A 166 -5.55 11.37 -0.66
N GLY A 167 -4.87 10.34 -1.15
CA GLY A 167 -3.45 10.43 -1.47
C GLY A 167 -3.11 11.46 -2.56
N ARG A 168 -3.95 11.60 -3.59
CA ARG A 168 -3.79 12.66 -4.61
C ARG A 168 -4.03 14.04 -4.02
N PHE A 169 -5.09 14.18 -3.24
CA PHE A 169 -5.44 15.44 -2.61
C PHE A 169 -4.38 15.92 -1.60
N GLN A 170 -3.75 15.00 -0.86
CA GLN A 170 -2.62 15.30 0.02
C GLN A 170 -1.44 15.89 -0.76
N GLN A 171 -1.22 15.46 -2.00
CA GLN A 171 -0.19 16.04 -2.86
C GLN A 171 -0.56 17.48 -3.28
N ASP A 172 -1.82 17.73 -3.63
CA ASP A 172 -2.32 19.06 -3.98
C ASP A 172 -2.19 20.01 -2.77
N LEU A 173 -2.56 19.52 -1.58
CA LEU A 173 -2.40 20.26 -0.32
C LEU A 173 -0.91 20.61 -0.04
N HIS A 174 -0.02 19.64 -0.22
CA HIS A 174 1.43 19.88 -0.05
C HIS A 174 1.94 20.96 -1.00
N ASN A 175 1.55 20.92 -2.26
CA ASN A 175 1.91 21.94 -3.23
C ASN A 175 1.38 23.34 -2.82
N GLN A 176 0.21 23.43 -2.19
CA GLN A 176 -0.33 24.70 -1.71
C GLN A 176 0.45 25.22 -0.48
N PHE A 177 0.87 24.33 0.43
CA PHE A 177 1.78 24.72 1.53
C PHE A 177 3.07 25.37 0.98
N GLU A 178 3.72 24.71 0.01
CA GLU A 178 4.94 25.25 -0.61
C GLU A 178 4.71 26.62 -1.28
N ARG A 179 3.55 26.84 -1.87
CA ARG A 179 3.21 28.14 -2.51
C ARG A 179 3.05 29.25 -1.50
N ILE A 180 2.36 29.02 -0.37
CA ILE A 180 2.15 30.01 0.67
C ILE A 180 3.45 30.30 1.43
N GLU A 181 4.28 29.30 1.70
CA GLU A 181 5.57 29.47 2.38
C GLU A 181 6.58 30.29 1.55
N ASN A 182 6.46 30.26 0.22
CA ASN A 182 7.37 30.95 -0.69
C ASN A 182 6.81 32.29 -1.22
N ALA A 183 5.63 32.73 -0.78
CA ALA A 183 4.99 34.00 -1.18
C ALA A 183 5.33 35.13 -0.21
#